data_76ab85996e29b1608dc8a8f47ce8a8d2
#
_entry.id   76ab85996e29b1608dc8a8f47ce8a8d2
#
_cell.length_a   1.000
_cell.length_b   1.000
_cell.length_c   1.000
_cell.angle_alpha   90.00
_cell.angle_beta   90.00
_cell.angle_gamma   90.00
#
_symmetry.space_group_name_H-M   'P 1'
#
loop_
_entity.id
_entity.type
_entity.pdbx_description
1 polymer ?
#
loop_
_entity_poly.entity_id
_entity_poly.type
_entity_poly.pdbx_seq_one_letter_code
_entity_poly.pdbx_strand_id
1 'polypeptide(L)'
;MRRSGTGIGMALLAALLLALPPYVGAQVRLTLSGAPLVFPAPAVTDYDAGFVAAPTGVGFTVDVLSGNRRTSRTTIVSLRSSSASLGGGKPVSDLQWRRADLATWNAMTTTDATVESRQVVRNTLNDPWSNTVFFRVLLSWTGDPPGTYSAGLVFTLTVTTP
;
A
#
# COMPACT_ATOMS: atom_id res chain seq x y z
N MET A 1 -43.28 -71.53 12.37
CA MET A 1 -42.25 -70.59 12.89
C MET A 1 -41.34 -70.16 11.74
N ARG A 2 -41.56 -68.99 11.23
CA ARG A 2 -40.71 -68.36 10.18
C ARG A 2 -40.01 -67.13 10.78
N ARG A 3 -38.69 -67.14 10.82
CA ARG A 3 -37.88 -65.98 11.21
C ARG A 3 -37.58 -65.19 9.95
N SER A 4 -38.01 -63.91 9.97
CA SER A 4 -37.67 -62.86 9.00
C SER A 4 -36.35 -62.27 9.35
N GLY A 5 -35.36 -62.36 8.46
CA GLY A 5 -34.05 -61.67 8.58
C GLY A 5 -34.10 -60.38 7.84
N THR A 6 -33.96 -59.31 8.59
CA THR A 6 -33.85 -57.91 8.05
C THR A 6 -32.42 -57.65 7.66
N GLY A 7 -32.11 -57.54 6.37
CA GLY A 7 -30.81 -57.11 5.85
C GLY A 7 -30.71 -55.63 5.92
N ILE A 8 -29.69 -55.11 6.68
CA ILE A 8 -29.31 -53.72 6.72
C ILE A 8 -28.35 -53.46 5.56
N GLY A 9 -28.84 -52.79 4.55
CA GLY A 9 -28.01 -52.30 3.45
C GLY A 9 -27.19 -51.07 3.89
N MET A 10 -25.89 -51.26 3.99
CA MET A 10 -24.95 -50.20 4.26
C MET A 10 -24.64 -49.45 2.96
N ALA A 11 -25.22 -48.26 2.78
CA ALA A 11 -24.90 -47.37 1.65
C ALA A 11 -23.55 -46.69 1.91
N LEU A 12 -22.54 -47.06 1.13
CA LEU A 12 -21.21 -46.42 1.15
C LEU A 12 -21.29 -45.10 0.38
N LEU A 13 -21.35 -43.97 1.10
CA LEU A 13 -21.29 -42.64 0.52
C LEU A 13 -19.80 -42.31 0.24
N ALA A 14 -19.35 -42.50 -1.00
CA ALA A 14 -18.04 -42.08 -1.44
C ALA A 14 -18.00 -40.55 -1.60
N ALA A 15 -17.46 -39.84 -0.61
CA ALA A 15 -17.18 -38.40 -0.72
C ALA A 15 -15.99 -38.20 -1.63
N LEU A 16 -16.24 -37.76 -2.86
CA LEU A 16 -15.20 -37.30 -3.80
C LEU A 16 -14.67 -35.96 -3.34
N LEU A 17 -13.59 -35.95 -2.55
CA LEU A 17 -12.84 -34.73 -2.28
C LEU A 17 -12.12 -34.27 -3.57
N LEU A 18 -12.70 -33.30 -4.27
CA LEU A 18 -11.99 -32.55 -5.28
C LEU A 18 -10.93 -31.68 -4.55
N ALA A 19 -9.70 -32.19 -4.49
CA ALA A 19 -8.54 -31.38 -4.11
C ALA A 19 -8.31 -30.35 -5.21
N LEU A 20 -8.81 -29.12 -5.00
CA LEU A 20 -8.42 -27.98 -5.81
C LEU A 20 -6.90 -27.79 -5.65
N PRO A 21 -6.12 -27.72 -6.74
CA PRO A 21 -4.69 -27.45 -6.62
C PRO A 21 -4.52 -26.13 -5.89
N PRO A 22 -3.58 -26.03 -4.92
CA PRO A 22 -3.29 -24.76 -4.29
C PRO A 22 -2.86 -23.79 -5.38
N TYR A 23 -3.58 -22.68 -5.52
CA TYR A 23 -3.21 -21.60 -6.43
C TYR A 23 -1.94 -20.95 -5.86
N VAL A 24 -0.78 -21.44 -6.30
CA VAL A 24 0.51 -20.83 -5.97
C VAL A 24 0.68 -19.58 -6.86
N GLY A 25 -0.12 -18.57 -6.58
CA GLY A 25 0.10 -17.24 -7.13
C GLY A 25 1.44 -16.71 -6.64
N ALA A 26 2.21 -16.06 -7.50
CA ALA A 26 3.43 -15.38 -7.09
C ALA A 26 3.08 -14.39 -5.96
N GLN A 27 3.58 -14.67 -4.75
CA GLN A 27 3.39 -13.76 -3.63
C GLN A 27 4.28 -12.55 -3.83
N VAL A 28 3.66 -11.40 -4.02
CA VAL A 28 4.35 -10.11 -4.10
C VAL A 28 4.11 -9.38 -2.80
N ARG A 29 5.18 -8.88 -2.22
CA ARG A 29 5.15 -8.19 -0.92
C ARG A 29 5.57 -6.74 -1.10
N LEU A 30 4.82 -5.84 -0.46
CA LEU A 30 5.21 -4.46 -0.21
C LEU A 30 5.75 -4.35 1.20
N THR A 31 6.96 -3.84 1.35
CA THR A 31 7.59 -3.54 2.64
C THR A 31 7.81 -2.05 2.72
N LEU A 32 7.45 -1.44 3.85
CA LEU A 32 7.67 -0.02 4.13
C LEU A 32 8.78 0.13 5.18
N SER A 33 9.54 1.23 5.06
CA SER A 33 10.56 1.65 6.03
C SER A 33 10.46 3.15 6.30
N GLY A 34 10.90 3.60 7.48
CA GLY A 34 10.82 5.03 7.85
C GLY A 34 9.44 5.49 8.37
N ALA A 35 8.58 4.56 8.78
CA ALA A 35 7.33 4.88 9.47
C ALA A 35 7.47 4.66 10.99
N PRO A 36 6.81 5.46 11.85
CA PRO A 36 5.95 6.61 11.53
C PRO A 36 6.73 7.82 11.01
N LEU A 37 6.08 8.60 10.13
CA LEU A 37 6.62 9.85 9.63
C LEU A 37 6.34 10.97 10.65
N VAL A 38 7.38 11.66 11.11
CA VAL A 38 7.25 12.76 12.07
C VAL A 38 7.81 14.04 11.46
N PHE A 39 7.01 15.09 11.48
CA PHE A 39 7.45 16.44 11.08
C PHE A 39 8.04 17.17 12.29
N PRO A 40 9.07 17.99 12.11
CA PRO A 40 9.55 18.87 13.16
C PRO A 40 8.47 19.93 13.50
N ALA A 41 8.54 20.51 14.69
CA ALA A 41 7.73 21.66 15.03
C ALA A 41 8.10 22.81 14.06
N PRO A 42 7.10 23.44 13.39
CA PRO A 42 7.38 24.50 12.43
C PRO A 42 8.04 25.71 13.09
N ALA A 43 9.10 26.22 12.47
CA ALA A 43 9.75 27.49 12.82
C ALA A 43 9.14 28.65 12.02
N VAL A 44 9.47 29.87 12.39
CA VAL A 44 9.06 31.09 11.65
C VAL A 44 9.46 30.98 10.17
N THR A 45 10.66 30.50 9.90
CA THR A 45 11.20 30.32 8.54
C THR A 45 10.39 29.32 7.71
N ASP A 46 9.75 28.33 8.33
CA ASP A 46 8.90 27.37 7.61
C ASP A 46 7.57 28.02 7.17
N TYR A 47 7.02 28.89 8.03
CA TYR A 47 5.85 29.70 7.66
C TYR A 47 6.16 30.67 6.54
N ASP A 48 7.34 31.31 6.55
CA ASP A 48 7.79 32.19 5.48
C ASP A 48 8.04 31.42 4.17
N ALA A 49 8.52 30.18 4.27
CA ALA A 49 8.67 29.26 3.13
C ALA A 49 7.34 28.68 2.65
N GLY A 50 6.28 28.75 3.48
CA GLY A 50 4.97 28.20 3.21
C GLY A 50 4.86 26.68 3.36
N PHE A 51 5.84 26.00 3.93
CA PHE A 51 5.78 24.57 4.21
C PHE A 51 6.81 24.11 5.24
N VAL A 52 6.54 23.01 5.89
CA VAL A 52 7.51 22.23 6.67
C VAL A 52 7.72 20.87 6.01
N ALA A 53 8.97 20.46 5.81
CA ALA A 53 9.31 19.18 5.22
C ALA A 53 9.63 18.13 6.30
N ALA A 54 9.24 16.90 6.05
CA ALA A 54 9.72 15.78 6.87
C ALA A 54 11.23 15.57 6.62
N PRO A 55 12.03 15.34 7.67
CA PRO A 55 13.47 15.18 7.54
C PRO A 55 13.86 13.88 6.79
N THR A 56 12.97 12.89 6.80
CA THR A 56 13.15 11.62 6.12
C THR A 56 11.91 11.27 5.30
N GLY A 57 12.08 10.45 4.27
CA GLY A 57 10.96 9.89 3.51
C GLY A 57 10.53 8.52 4.03
N VAL A 58 9.45 8.02 3.47
CA VAL A 58 9.01 6.62 3.61
C VAL A 58 9.54 5.84 2.42
N GLY A 59 10.46 4.91 2.69
CA GLY A 59 10.93 3.96 1.70
C GLY A 59 9.92 2.85 1.48
N PHE A 60 9.80 2.36 0.26
CA PHE A 60 9.06 1.15 -0.03
C PHE A 60 9.86 0.21 -0.92
N THR A 61 9.65 -1.09 -0.72
CA THR A 61 10.25 -2.15 -1.52
C THR A 61 9.16 -3.12 -1.94
N VAL A 62 9.12 -3.44 -3.22
CA VAL A 62 8.27 -4.48 -3.80
C VAL A 62 9.14 -5.68 -4.12
N ASP A 63 8.81 -6.85 -3.56
CA ASP A 63 9.58 -8.06 -3.66
C ASP A 63 8.69 -9.26 -3.98
N VAL A 64 9.21 -10.19 -4.77
CA VAL A 64 8.53 -11.46 -5.10
C VAL A 64 9.08 -12.56 -4.21
N LEU A 65 8.27 -13.00 -3.26
CA LEU A 65 8.68 -13.98 -2.23
C LEU A 65 8.69 -15.41 -2.76
N SER A 66 7.74 -15.76 -3.62
CA SER A 66 7.59 -17.11 -4.16
C SER A 66 6.81 -17.08 -5.48
N GLY A 67 6.85 -18.20 -6.18
CA GLY A 67 6.09 -18.39 -7.39
C GLY A 67 6.90 -18.16 -8.67
N ASN A 68 6.20 -18.10 -9.77
CA ASN A 68 6.80 -18.12 -11.07
C ASN A 68 7.31 -16.72 -11.49
N ARG A 69 8.61 -16.45 -11.28
CA ARG A 69 9.28 -15.23 -11.77
C ARG A 69 9.24 -15.09 -13.31
N ARG A 70 8.80 -16.13 -14.01
CA ARG A 70 8.66 -16.13 -15.47
C ARG A 70 7.33 -15.56 -15.96
N THR A 71 6.39 -15.25 -15.07
CA THR A 71 5.11 -14.66 -15.45
C THR A 71 5.24 -13.15 -15.51
N SER A 72 4.89 -12.55 -16.64
CA SER A 72 4.80 -11.09 -16.76
C SER A 72 3.72 -10.57 -15.81
N ARG A 73 3.96 -9.42 -15.17
CA ARG A 73 3.01 -8.77 -14.27
C ARG A 73 3.25 -7.27 -14.25
N THR A 74 2.21 -6.55 -13.89
CA THR A 74 2.31 -5.13 -13.55
C THR A 74 2.10 -4.99 -12.05
N THR A 75 3.03 -4.32 -11.38
CA THR A 75 2.94 -3.96 -9.97
C THR A 75 2.75 -2.46 -9.85
N ILE A 76 1.72 -2.04 -9.11
CA ILE A 76 1.40 -0.63 -8.90
C ILE A 76 1.41 -0.39 -7.40
N VAL A 77 2.22 0.57 -6.96
CA VAL A 77 2.19 1.10 -5.60
C VAL A 77 1.40 2.40 -5.63
N SER A 78 0.34 2.46 -4.84
CA SER A 78 -0.51 3.63 -4.67
C SER A 78 -0.45 4.14 -3.25
N LEU A 79 -0.77 5.42 -3.06
CA LEU A 79 -0.78 6.10 -1.77
C LEU A 79 -2.06 6.91 -1.61
N ARG A 80 -2.63 6.86 -0.40
CA ARG A 80 -3.75 7.72 0.01
C ARG A 80 -3.69 8.03 1.50
N SER A 81 -4.45 9.00 1.93
CA SER A 81 -4.77 9.20 3.34
C SER A 81 -6.03 8.43 3.73
N SER A 82 -6.07 7.95 4.96
CA SER A 82 -7.29 7.38 5.56
C SER A 82 -8.28 8.45 6.05
N SER A 83 -7.89 9.73 6.08
CA SER A 83 -8.70 10.86 6.54
C SER A 83 -8.64 12.01 5.54
N ALA A 84 -9.75 12.73 5.39
CA ALA A 84 -9.83 13.96 4.59
C ALA A 84 -9.24 15.20 5.28
N SER A 85 -8.92 15.09 6.58
CA SER A 85 -8.38 16.18 7.40
C SER A 85 -7.15 15.73 8.15
N LEU A 86 -6.23 16.67 8.36
CA LEU A 86 -5.06 16.53 9.23
C LEU A 86 -5.38 16.84 10.70
N GLY A 87 -6.59 17.28 11.02
CA GLY A 87 -6.99 17.85 12.32
C GLY A 87 -6.96 19.38 12.33
N GLY A 88 -7.59 20.00 13.33
CA GLY A 88 -7.61 21.47 13.47
C GLY A 88 -8.25 22.23 12.31
N GLY A 89 -9.10 21.58 11.50
CA GLY A 89 -9.68 22.18 10.29
C GLY A 89 -8.79 22.14 9.04
N LYS A 90 -7.54 21.66 9.17
CA LYS A 90 -6.58 21.60 8.07
C LYS A 90 -6.91 20.46 7.09
N PRO A 91 -7.10 20.72 5.79
CA PRO A 91 -7.43 19.69 4.81
C PRO A 91 -6.22 18.77 4.55
N VAL A 92 -6.50 17.52 4.19
CA VAL A 92 -5.43 16.56 3.88
C VAL A 92 -4.65 16.93 2.61
N SER A 93 -5.22 17.72 1.72
CA SER A 93 -4.53 18.22 0.51
C SER A 93 -3.32 19.11 0.81
N ASP A 94 -3.23 19.66 2.04
CA ASP A 94 -2.06 20.42 2.47
C ASP A 94 -0.87 19.52 2.83
N LEU A 95 -1.10 18.23 3.07
CA LEU A 95 -0.05 17.24 3.05
C LEU A 95 0.29 16.92 1.59
N GLN A 96 1.52 17.16 1.21
CA GLN A 96 2.02 16.89 -0.13
C GLN A 96 3.08 15.80 -0.11
N TRP A 97 3.15 15.06 -1.21
CA TRP A 97 4.12 13.99 -1.39
C TRP A 97 4.77 14.06 -2.77
N ARG A 98 6.00 13.53 -2.88
CA ARG A 98 6.69 13.30 -4.15
C ARG A 98 7.60 12.08 -4.05
N ARG A 99 7.85 11.42 -5.17
CA ARG A 99 8.90 10.40 -5.24
C ARG A 99 10.28 11.06 -5.22
N ALA A 100 11.28 10.31 -4.75
CA ALA A 100 12.65 10.79 -4.68
C ALA A 100 13.24 11.17 -6.05
N ASP A 101 12.85 10.43 -7.09
CA ASP A 101 13.30 10.60 -8.48
C ASP A 101 12.49 11.63 -9.28
N LEU A 102 11.46 12.26 -8.68
CA LEU A 102 10.63 13.29 -9.31
C LEU A 102 10.71 14.60 -8.56
N ALA A 103 10.56 15.70 -9.31
CA ALA A 103 10.55 17.05 -8.72
C ALA A 103 9.15 17.53 -8.29
N THR A 104 8.11 16.98 -8.91
CA THR A 104 6.72 17.44 -8.73
C THR A 104 6.14 16.97 -7.41
N TRP A 105 5.59 17.91 -6.64
CA TRP A 105 4.79 17.63 -5.46
C TRP A 105 3.32 17.43 -5.81
N ASN A 106 2.71 16.41 -5.24
CA ASN A 106 1.32 16.05 -5.41
C ASN A 106 0.58 16.26 -4.10
N ALA A 107 -0.62 16.82 -4.14
CA ALA A 107 -1.49 16.91 -2.97
C ALA A 107 -1.92 15.51 -2.53
N MET A 108 -2.00 15.29 -1.22
CA MET A 108 -2.56 14.06 -0.66
C MET A 108 -4.08 14.02 -0.87
N THR A 109 -4.59 12.85 -1.17
CA THR A 109 -6.02 12.58 -1.36
C THR A 109 -6.48 11.40 -0.52
N THR A 110 -7.78 11.22 -0.38
CA THR A 110 -8.38 10.03 0.25
C THR A 110 -8.61 8.89 -0.73
N THR A 111 -8.39 9.12 -2.02
CA THR A 111 -8.40 8.11 -3.08
C THR A 111 -6.98 7.69 -3.43
N ASP A 112 -6.80 6.46 -3.87
CA ASP A 112 -5.49 5.93 -4.25
C ASP A 112 -4.90 6.72 -5.43
N ALA A 113 -3.75 7.34 -5.20
CA ALA A 113 -2.93 7.99 -6.22
C ALA A 113 -1.73 7.08 -6.54
N THR A 114 -1.48 6.82 -7.81
CA THR A 114 -0.35 5.99 -8.23
C THR A 114 0.97 6.67 -7.90
N VAL A 115 1.77 6.04 -7.05
CA VAL A 115 3.14 6.46 -6.73
C VAL A 115 4.09 5.98 -7.81
N GLU A 116 4.03 4.68 -8.11
CA GLU A 116 4.87 4.07 -9.14
C GLU A 116 4.21 2.82 -9.71
N SER A 117 4.39 2.61 -11.02
CA SER A 117 3.96 1.41 -11.72
C SER A 117 5.15 0.80 -12.45
N ARG A 118 5.37 -0.50 -12.26
CA ARG A 118 6.40 -1.25 -12.99
C ARG A 118 5.84 -2.50 -13.63
N GLN A 119 6.15 -2.65 -14.91
CA GLN A 119 5.89 -3.88 -15.62
C GLN A 119 7.14 -4.76 -15.54
N VAL A 120 6.99 -5.95 -14.99
CA VAL A 120 8.02 -6.99 -14.98
C VAL A 120 7.74 -7.94 -16.12
N VAL A 121 8.62 -7.95 -17.11
CA VAL A 121 8.52 -8.86 -18.27
C VAL A 121 9.09 -10.23 -17.87
N ARG A 122 8.49 -11.28 -18.40
CA ARG A 122 8.96 -12.65 -18.24
C ARG A 122 10.48 -12.76 -18.40
N ASN A 123 11.15 -13.45 -17.47
CA ASN A 123 12.59 -13.70 -17.44
C ASN A 123 13.47 -12.46 -17.14
N THR A 124 12.92 -11.34 -16.71
CA THR A 124 13.73 -10.21 -16.26
C THR A 124 13.95 -10.27 -14.74
N LEU A 125 15.09 -9.77 -14.28
CA LEU A 125 15.47 -9.71 -12.86
C LEU A 125 15.16 -8.34 -12.27
N ASN A 126 13.98 -7.80 -12.54
CA ASN A 126 13.57 -6.47 -12.06
C ASN A 126 13.05 -6.48 -10.60
N ASP A 127 13.18 -7.58 -9.89
CA ASP A 127 12.79 -7.74 -8.50
C ASP A 127 14.01 -8.04 -7.61
N PRO A 128 14.06 -7.51 -6.39
CA PRO A 128 13.18 -6.48 -5.85
C PRO A 128 13.44 -5.09 -6.45
N TRP A 129 12.44 -4.21 -6.33
CA TRP A 129 12.61 -2.80 -6.68
C TRP A 129 12.10 -1.89 -5.54
N SER A 130 12.69 -0.73 -5.41
CA SER A 130 12.39 0.19 -4.31
C SER A 130 12.38 1.64 -4.77
N ASN A 131 11.72 2.48 -4.00
CA ASN A 131 11.76 3.93 -4.12
C ASN A 131 11.48 4.56 -2.75
N THR A 132 11.58 5.89 -2.68
CA THR A 132 11.28 6.67 -1.48
C THR A 132 10.27 7.77 -1.81
N VAL A 133 9.33 7.98 -0.91
CA VAL A 133 8.35 9.07 -0.98
C VAL A 133 8.69 10.08 0.10
N PHE A 134 8.92 11.32 -0.29
CA PHE A 134 9.11 12.47 0.61
C PHE A 134 7.79 13.18 0.84
N PHE A 135 7.69 13.85 2.00
CA PHE A 135 6.48 14.54 2.42
C PHE A 135 6.79 15.95 2.92
N ARG A 136 5.82 16.84 2.71
CA ARG A 136 5.79 18.17 3.32
C ARG A 136 4.36 18.57 3.66
N VAL A 137 4.20 19.44 4.64
CA VAL A 137 2.91 20.03 4.98
C VAL A 137 2.96 21.50 4.61
N LEU A 138 2.00 21.98 3.82
CA LEU A 138 1.84 23.40 3.54
C LEU A 138 1.45 24.16 4.81
N LEU A 139 2.00 25.34 5.00
CA LEU A 139 1.78 26.21 6.15
C LEU A 139 1.29 27.58 5.70
N SER A 140 0.41 28.18 6.49
CA SER A 140 -0.09 29.53 6.31
C SER A 140 -0.15 30.27 7.65
N TRP A 141 0.35 31.51 7.69
CA TRP A 141 0.29 32.35 8.89
C TRP A 141 -1.13 32.60 9.39
N THR A 142 -2.10 32.66 8.48
CA THR A 142 -3.49 33.01 8.81
C THR A 142 -4.41 31.81 8.90
N GLY A 143 -4.05 30.68 8.31
CA GLY A 143 -4.91 29.51 8.16
C GLY A 143 -4.60 28.36 9.11
N ASP A 144 -3.41 28.33 9.70
CA ASP A 144 -2.96 27.19 10.50
C ASP A 144 -2.82 27.57 11.97
N PRO A 145 -3.84 27.27 12.81
CA PRO A 145 -3.72 27.46 14.25
C PRO A 145 -2.65 26.52 14.82
N PRO A 146 -1.98 26.94 15.91
CA PRO A 146 -1.08 26.04 16.63
C PRO A 146 -1.82 24.76 17.06
N GLY A 147 -1.21 23.61 16.77
CA GLY A 147 -1.84 22.33 17.09
C GLY A 147 -1.04 21.14 16.59
N THR A 148 -1.56 19.94 16.85
CA THR A 148 -1.03 18.69 16.32
C THR A 148 -1.84 18.28 15.10
N TYR A 149 -1.14 18.05 14.00
CA TYR A 149 -1.71 17.57 12.75
C TYR A 149 -1.28 16.12 12.51
N SER A 150 -2.23 15.27 12.11
CA SER A 150 -1.93 13.86 11.84
C SER A 150 -2.78 13.31 10.71
N ALA A 151 -2.25 12.33 10.00
CA ALA A 151 -2.98 11.57 8.99
C ALA A 151 -2.48 10.12 8.95
N GLY A 152 -3.39 9.19 8.74
CA GLY A 152 -3.05 7.81 8.43
C GLY A 152 -2.67 7.69 6.95
N LEU A 153 -1.44 7.26 6.66
CA LEU A 153 -0.98 6.98 5.30
C LEU A 153 -1.22 5.51 4.97
N VAL A 154 -1.84 5.26 3.84
CA VAL A 154 -2.13 3.91 3.34
C VAL A 154 -1.40 3.72 2.02
N PHE A 155 -0.45 2.79 2.01
CA PHE A 155 0.21 2.31 0.80
C PHE A 155 -0.46 1.02 0.35
N THR A 156 -0.87 0.96 -0.90
CA THR A 156 -1.54 -0.18 -1.51
C THR A 156 -0.68 -0.75 -2.62
N LEU A 157 -0.51 -2.08 -2.63
CA LEU A 157 0.13 -2.80 -3.73
C LEU A 157 -0.94 -3.51 -4.55
N THR A 158 -1.04 -3.16 -5.82
CA THR A 158 -1.87 -3.88 -6.80
C THR A 158 -0.98 -4.68 -7.74
N VAL A 159 -1.31 -5.94 -7.95
CA VAL A 159 -0.59 -6.83 -8.86
C VAL A 159 -1.56 -7.35 -9.91
N THR A 160 -1.25 -7.09 -11.18
CA THR A 160 -2.03 -7.59 -12.31
C THR A 160 -1.15 -8.51 -13.15
N THR A 161 -1.64 -9.71 -13.40
CA THR A 161 -1.06 -10.65 -14.36
C THR A 161 -1.87 -10.61 -15.65
N PRO A 162 -1.23 -10.67 -16.83
CA PRO A 162 -1.94 -10.77 -18.11
C PRO A 162 -2.81 -12.02 -18.20
#